data_08f98845c96129dd5b48c2374936cdc8
#
_entry.id   08f98845c96129dd5b48c2374936cdc8
#
_cell.length_a   1.000
_cell.length_b   1.000
_cell.length_c   1.000
_cell.angle_alpha   90.00
_cell.angle_beta   90.00
_cell.angle_gamma   90.00
#
_symmetry.space_group_name_H-M   'P 1'
#
loop_
_entity.id
_entity.type
_entity.pdbx_description
1 polymer ?
#
loop_
_entity_poly.entity_id
_entity_poly.type
_entity_poly.pdbx_seq_one_letter_code
_entity_poly.pdbx_strand_id
1 'polypeptide(L)'
;ALLLLIAGGQAIFTLAVRQYPRSDNASVTISTIYIGANADLVRGFITTPIERAIAAADGIDYVESESSQGRSLITARLKLNYDPTKALSEISAKVDQVRGDLPPEAEIPSISVQSADSQFASAYLSFASDILSQSEITDYLIRVVQPRLSAVPGVQRAEILGARTFAMRIWLKTERMASLNISPSQVRAALASNNYLAAIGSTKGAYVQVNLTANTDLHSAAEFKRLVIRQSGDTTIRLEDIADVVLGSEDYDTQVRYSGQTAVFMGIFPLPQAN
;
A
#
# COMPACT_ATOMS: atom_id res chain seq x y z
N ALA A 1 -6.38 -49.47 30.16
CA ALA A 1 -6.12 -48.30 31.00
C ALA A 1 -4.90 -47.51 30.51
N LEU A 2 -3.73 -48.14 30.30
CA LEU A 2 -2.49 -47.45 29.89
C LEU A 2 -2.59 -46.79 28.51
N LEU A 3 -3.19 -47.44 27.52
CA LEU A 3 -3.43 -46.90 26.19
C LEU A 3 -4.33 -45.64 26.20
N LEU A 4 -5.36 -45.62 27.03
CA LEU A 4 -6.25 -44.48 27.22
C LEU A 4 -5.52 -43.30 27.89
N LEU A 5 -4.61 -43.57 28.80
CA LEU A 5 -3.80 -42.57 29.49
C LEU A 5 -2.79 -41.90 28.51
N ILE A 6 -2.15 -42.71 27.67
CA ILE A 6 -1.23 -42.21 26.63
C ILE A 6 -1.99 -41.40 25.56
N ALA A 7 -3.12 -41.91 25.08
CA ALA A 7 -3.97 -41.22 24.10
C ALA A 7 -4.54 -39.90 24.66
N GLY A 8 -4.97 -39.92 25.94
CA GLY A 8 -5.43 -38.72 26.62
C GLY A 8 -4.31 -37.68 26.82
N GLY A 9 -3.11 -38.11 27.20
CA GLY A 9 -1.94 -37.26 27.32
C GLY A 9 -1.55 -36.61 25.98
N GLN A 10 -1.55 -37.39 24.89
CA GLN A 10 -1.26 -36.91 23.56
C GLN A 10 -2.33 -35.92 23.06
N ALA A 11 -3.61 -36.15 23.37
CA ALA A 11 -4.70 -35.26 23.03
C ALA A 11 -4.58 -33.89 23.72
N ILE A 12 -4.08 -33.83 24.98
CA ILE A 12 -3.86 -32.55 25.69
C ILE A 12 -2.83 -31.70 24.98
N PHE A 13 -1.74 -32.27 24.46
CA PHE A 13 -0.71 -31.54 23.73
C PHE A 13 -1.12 -31.13 22.31
N THR A 14 -2.15 -31.74 21.75
CA THR A 14 -2.69 -31.40 20.42
C THR A 14 -3.92 -30.48 20.49
N LEU A 15 -4.48 -30.25 21.67
CA LEU A 15 -5.59 -29.33 21.84
C LEU A 15 -5.12 -27.90 21.57
N ALA A 16 -5.69 -27.28 20.55
CA ALA A 16 -5.48 -25.84 20.28
C ALA A 16 -6.17 -25.02 21.38
N VAL A 17 -5.38 -24.45 22.28
CA VAL A 17 -5.89 -23.50 23.28
C VAL A 17 -6.09 -22.18 22.60
N ARG A 18 -7.32 -21.67 22.50
CA ARG A 18 -7.67 -20.38 21.93
C ARG A 18 -8.18 -19.44 23.01
N GLN A 19 -7.80 -18.18 22.90
CA GLN A 19 -8.23 -17.14 23.82
C GLN A 19 -9.72 -16.79 23.63
N TYR A 20 -10.24 -16.96 22.41
CA TYR A 20 -11.63 -16.68 22.04
C TYR A 20 -12.26 -17.84 21.25
N PRO A 21 -13.60 -18.05 21.37
CA PRO A 21 -14.30 -19.01 20.52
C PRO A 21 -14.12 -18.64 19.03
N ARG A 22 -14.15 -19.63 18.13
CA ARG A 22 -14.21 -19.35 16.68
C ARG A 22 -15.48 -18.56 16.40
N SER A 23 -15.31 -17.31 16.01
CA SER A 23 -16.31 -16.59 15.25
C SER A 23 -15.75 -16.43 13.85
N ASP A 24 -16.22 -17.21 12.89
CA ASP A 24 -15.80 -17.09 11.49
C ASP A 24 -16.42 -15.82 10.87
N ASN A 25 -16.29 -14.70 11.57
CA ASN A 25 -16.61 -13.36 11.10
C ASN A 25 -15.42 -12.83 10.33
N ALA A 26 -15.46 -12.99 9.03
CA ALA A 26 -14.48 -12.35 8.15
C ALA A 26 -15.07 -11.09 7.51
N SER A 27 -14.21 -10.18 7.15
CA SER A 27 -14.55 -9.02 6.32
C SER A 27 -13.55 -8.87 5.18
N VAL A 28 -14.03 -8.34 4.07
CA VAL A 28 -13.18 -7.95 2.94
C VAL A 28 -13.10 -6.42 2.92
N THR A 29 -11.89 -5.91 3.01
CA THR A 29 -11.62 -4.48 2.99
C THR A 29 -11.07 -4.08 1.64
N ILE A 30 -11.67 -3.04 1.04
CA ILE A 30 -11.26 -2.44 -0.24
C ILE A 30 -10.80 -1.02 0.06
N SER A 31 -9.54 -0.72 -0.21
CA SER A 31 -8.96 0.61 -0.04
C SER A 31 -8.54 1.17 -1.38
N THR A 32 -8.98 2.39 -1.68
CA THR A 32 -8.61 3.09 -2.92
C THR A 32 -8.13 4.49 -2.57
N ILE A 33 -6.99 4.87 -3.13
CA ILE A 33 -6.40 6.20 -2.94
C ILE A 33 -6.70 7.05 -4.17
N TYR A 34 -7.17 8.27 -3.94
CA TYR A 34 -7.42 9.27 -4.98
C TYR A 34 -6.84 10.61 -4.54
N ILE A 35 -5.54 10.78 -4.73
CA ILE A 35 -4.77 11.92 -4.23
C ILE A 35 -5.33 13.24 -4.77
N GLY A 36 -5.55 14.20 -3.86
CA GLY A 36 -6.05 15.54 -4.17
C GLY A 36 -7.57 15.66 -4.28
N ALA A 37 -8.31 14.56 -4.20
CA ALA A 37 -9.78 14.60 -4.17
C ALA A 37 -10.30 14.91 -2.74
N ASN A 38 -11.35 15.72 -2.63
CA ASN A 38 -12.06 15.88 -1.38
C ASN A 38 -12.98 14.66 -1.12
N ALA A 39 -13.52 14.57 0.10
CA ALA A 39 -14.35 13.43 0.51
C ALA A 39 -15.61 13.22 -0.37
N ASP A 40 -16.22 14.29 -0.89
CA ASP A 40 -17.40 14.19 -1.75
C ASP A 40 -17.07 13.62 -3.13
N LEU A 41 -15.92 14.02 -3.72
CA LEU A 41 -15.43 13.46 -4.96
C LEU A 41 -15.04 11.98 -4.78
N VAL A 42 -14.35 11.64 -3.69
CA VAL A 42 -14.01 10.26 -3.35
C VAL A 42 -15.29 9.43 -3.22
N ARG A 43 -16.29 9.93 -2.48
CA ARG A 43 -17.57 9.24 -2.32
C ARG A 43 -18.27 9.02 -3.66
N GLY A 44 -18.39 10.07 -4.47
CA GLY A 44 -19.15 10.02 -5.72
C GLY A 44 -18.50 9.17 -6.80
N PHE A 45 -17.19 9.28 -6.99
CA PHE A 45 -16.47 8.67 -8.11
C PHE A 45 -15.74 7.37 -7.77
N ILE A 46 -15.51 7.08 -6.48
CA ILE A 46 -14.82 5.86 -6.06
C ILE A 46 -15.73 4.97 -5.22
N THR A 47 -16.18 5.47 -4.07
CA THR A 47 -16.89 4.68 -3.07
C THR A 47 -18.21 4.13 -3.62
N THR A 48 -19.07 5.01 -4.14
CA THR A 48 -20.40 4.61 -4.63
C THR A 48 -20.36 3.62 -5.81
N PRO A 49 -19.52 3.77 -6.84
CA PRO A 49 -19.39 2.77 -7.90
C PRO A 49 -18.97 1.40 -7.38
N ILE A 50 -17.97 1.36 -6.49
CA ILE A 50 -17.48 0.10 -5.91
C ILE A 50 -18.55 -0.53 -5.01
N GLU A 51 -19.21 0.23 -4.13
CA GLU A 51 -20.29 -0.29 -3.29
C GLU A 51 -21.42 -0.93 -4.12
N ARG A 52 -21.85 -0.26 -5.18
CA ARG A 52 -22.88 -0.81 -6.07
C ARG A 52 -22.44 -2.11 -6.72
N ALA A 53 -21.20 -2.20 -7.14
CA ALA A 53 -20.68 -3.40 -7.77
C ALA A 53 -20.63 -4.58 -6.81
N ILE A 54 -20.12 -4.37 -5.59
CA ILE A 54 -19.97 -5.44 -4.59
C ILE A 54 -21.29 -5.81 -3.90
N ALA A 55 -22.29 -4.93 -3.89
CA ALA A 55 -23.60 -5.24 -3.31
C ALA A 55 -24.28 -6.47 -3.93
N ALA A 56 -23.87 -6.83 -5.14
CA ALA A 56 -24.36 -8.02 -5.86
C ALA A 56 -23.52 -9.28 -5.60
N ALA A 57 -22.49 -9.22 -4.75
CA ALA A 57 -21.65 -10.38 -4.44
C ALA A 57 -22.31 -11.25 -3.35
N ASP A 58 -22.19 -12.57 -3.52
CA ASP A 58 -22.73 -13.51 -2.55
C ASP A 58 -21.94 -13.49 -1.23
N GLY A 59 -22.62 -13.78 -0.14
CA GLY A 59 -21.99 -13.95 1.18
C GLY A 59 -21.75 -12.66 1.94
N ILE A 60 -22.06 -11.49 1.38
CA ILE A 60 -22.02 -10.23 2.11
C ILE A 60 -23.27 -10.11 3.00
N ASP A 61 -23.04 -9.75 4.26
CA ASP A 61 -24.10 -9.43 5.22
C ASP A 61 -24.46 -7.95 5.11
N TYR A 62 -23.44 -7.07 5.25
CA TYR A 62 -23.59 -5.63 5.04
C TYR A 62 -22.27 -4.98 4.63
N VAL A 63 -22.35 -3.77 4.12
CA VAL A 63 -21.20 -2.98 3.68
C VAL A 63 -21.15 -1.69 4.49
N GLU A 64 -19.98 -1.38 5.02
CA GLU A 64 -19.65 -0.10 5.65
C GLU A 64 -18.63 0.62 4.77
N SER A 65 -18.77 1.94 4.61
CA SER A 65 -17.80 2.71 3.86
C SER A 65 -17.46 4.03 4.53
N GLU A 66 -16.21 4.42 4.39
CA GLU A 66 -15.66 5.68 4.82
C GLU A 66 -14.99 6.38 3.64
N SER A 67 -15.43 7.61 3.37
CA SER A 67 -14.82 8.47 2.37
C SER A 67 -14.18 9.66 3.06
N SER A 68 -12.87 9.75 3.00
CA SER A 68 -12.08 10.85 3.53
C SER A 68 -11.34 11.57 2.40
N GLN A 69 -10.62 12.62 2.73
CA GLN A 69 -9.81 13.34 1.76
C GLN A 69 -8.76 12.41 1.15
N GLY A 70 -8.85 12.18 -0.15
CA GLY A 70 -7.89 11.35 -0.90
C GLY A 70 -8.03 9.84 -0.70
N ARG A 71 -9.00 9.34 0.08
CA ARG A 71 -9.11 7.92 0.39
C ARG A 71 -10.55 7.43 0.50
N SER A 72 -10.82 6.29 -0.12
CA SER A 72 -12.02 5.46 0.09
C SER A 72 -11.62 4.19 0.83
N LEU A 73 -12.36 3.84 1.86
CA LEU A 73 -12.26 2.60 2.60
C LEU A 73 -13.63 1.94 2.65
N ILE A 74 -13.77 0.76 2.07
CA ILE A 74 -15.02 0.00 2.04
C ILE A 74 -14.77 -1.33 2.73
N THR A 75 -15.60 -1.68 3.70
CA THR A 75 -15.52 -2.92 4.45
C THR A 75 -16.79 -3.74 4.22
N ALA A 76 -16.68 -4.82 3.47
CA ALA A 76 -17.75 -5.78 3.28
C ALA A 76 -17.69 -6.85 4.38
N ARG A 77 -18.67 -6.84 5.29
CA ARG A 77 -18.81 -7.86 6.33
C ARG A 77 -19.46 -9.11 5.74
N LEU A 78 -18.83 -10.25 5.97
CA LEU A 78 -19.33 -11.52 5.46
C LEU A 78 -20.34 -12.14 6.43
N LYS A 79 -21.29 -12.90 5.88
CA LYS A 79 -22.18 -13.75 6.65
C LYS A 79 -21.36 -14.75 7.47
N LEU A 80 -21.86 -15.11 8.63
CA LEU A 80 -21.23 -16.08 9.51
C LEU A 80 -20.96 -17.39 8.77
N ASN A 81 -19.76 -17.92 8.91
CA ASN A 81 -19.30 -19.16 8.27
C ASN A 81 -19.25 -19.13 6.72
N TYR A 82 -19.29 -17.97 6.11
CA TYR A 82 -19.04 -17.86 4.66
C TYR A 82 -17.55 -17.94 4.37
N ASP A 83 -17.16 -18.65 3.31
CA ASP A 83 -15.76 -18.83 2.92
C ASP A 83 -15.14 -17.48 2.48
N PRO A 84 -14.15 -16.95 3.24
CA PRO A 84 -13.54 -15.66 2.91
C PRO A 84 -12.81 -15.66 1.57
N THR A 85 -12.27 -16.81 1.15
CA THR A 85 -11.54 -16.94 -0.13
C THR A 85 -12.49 -16.83 -1.32
N LYS A 86 -13.67 -17.46 -1.18
CA LYS A 86 -14.72 -17.35 -2.18
C LYS A 86 -15.23 -15.91 -2.28
N ALA A 87 -15.51 -15.26 -1.13
CA ALA A 87 -15.93 -13.87 -1.08
C ALA A 87 -14.89 -12.94 -1.71
N LEU A 88 -13.61 -13.13 -1.41
CA LEU A 88 -12.52 -12.35 -2.01
C LEU A 88 -12.52 -12.47 -3.53
N SER A 89 -12.66 -13.67 -4.06
CA SER A 89 -12.66 -13.89 -5.51
C SER A 89 -13.85 -13.21 -6.18
N GLU A 90 -15.04 -13.29 -5.59
CA GLU A 90 -16.25 -12.65 -6.11
C GLU A 90 -16.17 -11.13 -6.03
N ILE A 91 -15.75 -10.59 -4.90
CA ILE A 91 -15.59 -9.15 -4.70
C ILE A 91 -14.53 -8.59 -5.64
N SER A 92 -13.38 -9.28 -5.80
CA SER A 92 -12.34 -8.87 -6.74
C SER A 92 -12.86 -8.80 -8.18
N ALA A 93 -13.60 -9.81 -8.62
CA ALA A 93 -14.20 -9.82 -9.96
C ALA A 93 -15.19 -8.65 -10.15
N LYS A 94 -15.97 -8.30 -9.12
CA LYS A 94 -16.91 -7.17 -9.17
C LYS A 94 -16.20 -5.82 -9.20
N VAL A 95 -15.14 -5.65 -8.40
CA VAL A 95 -14.32 -4.44 -8.39
C VAL A 95 -13.60 -4.25 -9.74
N ASP A 96 -13.07 -5.32 -10.32
CA ASP A 96 -12.43 -5.28 -11.64
C ASP A 96 -13.38 -4.87 -12.76
N GLN A 97 -14.67 -5.24 -12.67
CA GLN A 97 -15.69 -4.83 -13.64
C GLN A 97 -15.90 -3.32 -13.69
N VAL A 98 -15.82 -2.65 -12.54
CA VAL A 98 -16.04 -1.19 -12.44
C VAL A 98 -14.75 -0.39 -12.46
N ARG A 99 -13.61 -1.06 -12.55
CA ARG A 99 -12.29 -0.40 -12.57
C ARG A 99 -12.13 0.60 -13.70
N GLY A 100 -12.71 0.31 -14.88
CA GLY A 100 -12.69 1.21 -16.03
C GLY A 100 -13.55 2.46 -15.87
N ASP A 101 -14.49 2.46 -14.93
CA ASP A 101 -15.37 3.58 -14.61
C ASP A 101 -14.78 4.52 -13.55
N LEU A 102 -13.71 4.09 -12.88
CA LEU A 102 -13.01 4.91 -11.89
C LEU A 102 -12.14 5.97 -12.58
N PRO A 103 -11.94 7.15 -11.94
CA PRO A 103 -11.04 8.17 -12.47
C PRO A 103 -9.62 7.61 -12.72
N PRO A 104 -8.98 7.97 -13.85
CA PRO A 104 -7.65 7.46 -14.19
C PRO A 104 -6.55 7.89 -13.21
N GLU A 105 -6.79 8.95 -12.42
CA GLU A 105 -5.88 9.40 -11.37
C GLU A 105 -6.04 8.65 -10.06
N ALA A 106 -7.09 7.84 -9.91
CA ALA A 106 -7.27 6.99 -8.74
C ALA A 106 -6.33 5.79 -8.82
N GLU A 107 -5.75 5.43 -7.68
CA GLU A 107 -4.96 4.22 -7.59
C GLU A 107 -5.83 2.96 -7.73
N ILE A 108 -5.19 1.87 -8.12
CA ILE A 108 -5.86 0.58 -8.22
C ILE A 108 -6.38 0.17 -6.85
N PRO A 109 -7.68 -0.20 -6.71
CA PRO A 109 -8.23 -0.68 -5.47
C PRO A 109 -7.43 -1.85 -4.89
N SER A 110 -6.98 -1.71 -3.65
CA SER A 110 -6.32 -2.79 -2.89
C SER A 110 -7.39 -3.55 -2.11
N ILE A 111 -7.45 -4.87 -2.27
CA ILE A 111 -8.46 -5.72 -1.65
C ILE A 111 -7.77 -6.68 -0.70
N SER A 112 -8.23 -6.73 0.56
CA SER A 112 -7.68 -7.62 1.59
C SER A 112 -8.78 -8.27 2.41
N VAL A 113 -8.54 -9.52 2.82
CA VAL A 113 -9.41 -10.24 3.75
C VAL A 113 -8.91 -10.02 5.17
N GLN A 114 -9.82 -9.67 6.07
CA GLN A 114 -9.56 -9.59 7.50
C GLN A 114 -10.47 -10.58 8.22
N SER A 115 -9.88 -11.46 9.00
CA SER A 115 -10.62 -12.33 9.94
C SER A 115 -10.73 -11.62 11.28
N ALA A 116 -11.82 -11.87 12.01
CA ALA A 116 -12.00 -11.33 13.36
C ALA A 116 -10.84 -11.74 14.30
N ASP A 117 -10.33 -12.95 14.13
CA ASP A 117 -9.21 -13.48 14.90
C ASP A 117 -7.86 -12.83 14.56
N SER A 118 -7.75 -12.15 13.42
CA SER A 118 -6.53 -11.46 12.96
C SER A 118 -6.59 -9.93 13.09
N GLN A 119 -7.58 -9.39 13.81
CA GLN A 119 -7.71 -7.94 14.02
C GLN A 119 -6.62 -7.37 14.94
N PHE A 120 -6.11 -8.16 15.88
CA PHE A 120 -5.12 -7.73 16.85
C PHE A 120 -3.78 -8.42 16.62
N ALA A 121 -2.71 -7.64 16.68
CA ALA A 121 -1.38 -8.22 16.67
C ALA A 121 -1.11 -8.95 17.98
N SER A 122 -0.54 -10.14 17.90
CA SER A 122 -0.12 -10.91 19.09
C SER A 122 1.09 -10.30 19.77
N ALA A 123 1.89 -9.54 19.02
CA ALA A 123 3.07 -8.83 19.55
C ALA A 123 3.30 -7.55 18.78
N TYR A 124 3.80 -6.55 19.48
CA TYR A 124 4.30 -5.31 18.91
C TYR A 124 5.78 -5.16 19.22
N LEU A 125 6.59 -5.01 18.19
CA LEU A 125 8.02 -4.73 18.29
C LEU A 125 8.24 -3.24 18.05
N SER A 126 8.97 -2.58 18.94
CA SER A 126 9.35 -1.17 18.78
C SER A 126 10.80 -1.05 18.33
N PHE A 127 11.05 -0.19 17.36
CA PHE A 127 12.37 0.09 16.82
C PHE A 127 12.67 1.58 16.96
N ALA A 128 13.72 1.89 17.68
CA ALA A 128 14.23 3.23 17.85
C ALA A 128 15.75 3.23 17.68
N SER A 129 16.31 4.33 17.26
CA SER A 129 17.75 4.53 17.12
C SER A 129 18.12 5.98 17.38
N ASP A 130 19.25 6.20 18.02
CA ASP A 130 19.85 7.52 18.21
C ASP A 130 20.73 7.94 17.01
N ILE A 131 21.00 7.00 16.09
CA ILE A 131 21.92 7.20 14.95
C ILE A 131 21.15 7.25 13.64
N LEU A 132 20.17 6.34 13.46
CA LEU A 132 19.40 6.21 12.23
C LEU A 132 18.14 7.09 12.30
N SER A 133 17.85 7.75 11.19
CA SER A 133 16.58 8.45 11.00
C SER A 133 15.42 7.45 10.92
N GLN A 134 14.20 7.91 11.16
CA GLN A 134 12.99 7.08 11.09
C GLN A 134 12.80 6.45 9.70
N SER A 135 13.18 7.17 8.64
CA SER A 135 13.11 6.65 7.27
C SER A 135 14.13 5.54 7.01
N GLU A 136 15.34 5.66 7.55
CA GLU A 136 16.36 4.62 7.44
C GLU A 136 15.98 3.37 8.24
N ILE A 137 15.39 3.55 9.44
CA ILE A 137 14.82 2.44 10.21
C ILE A 137 13.72 1.76 9.40
N THR A 138 12.78 2.53 8.85
CA THR A 138 11.66 2.01 8.04
C THR A 138 12.17 1.21 6.84
N ASP A 139 13.13 1.73 6.11
CA ASP A 139 13.74 1.06 4.95
C ASP A 139 14.40 -0.26 5.33
N TYR A 140 15.14 -0.28 6.45
CA TYR A 140 15.73 -1.51 6.98
C TYR A 140 14.65 -2.53 7.39
N LEU A 141 13.59 -2.07 8.05
CA LEU A 141 12.49 -2.93 8.46
C LEU A 141 11.79 -3.56 7.25
N ILE A 142 11.50 -2.80 6.21
CA ILE A 142 10.84 -3.27 4.98
C ILE A 142 11.70 -4.30 4.26
N ARG A 143 13.00 -4.03 4.11
CA ARG A 143 13.87 -4.89 3.29
C ARG A 143 14.40 -6.11 4.02
N VAL A 144 14.60 -6.04 5.32
CA VAL A 144 15.31 -7.09 6.06
C VAL A 144 14.43 -7.76 7.12
N VAL A 145 13.77 -6.98 7.97
CA VAL A 145 13.09 -7.52 9.16
C VAL A 145 11.71 -8.09 8.78
N GLN A 146 10.90 -7.32 8.06
CA GLN A 146 9.54 -7.70 7.69
C GLN A 146 9.48 -9.02 6.91
N PRO A 147 10.31 -9.26 5.86
CA PRO A 147 10.29 -10.53 5.14
C PRO A 147 10.67 -11.72 6.03
N ARG A 148 11.63 -11.53 6.95
CA ARG A 148 12.06 -12.60 7.86
C ARG A 148 10.98 -12.96 8.86
N LEU A 149 10.30 -11.96 9.42
CA LEU A 149 9.20 -12.19 10.37
C LEU A 149 7.97 -12.78 9.68
N SER A 150 7.66 -12.33 8.47
CA SER A 150 6.55 -12.88 7.68
C SER A 150 6.78 -14.33 7.25
N ALA A 151 8.04 -14.77 7.19
CA ALA A 151 8.40 -16.15 6.86
C ALA A 151 8.33 -17.12 8.08
N VAL A 152 8.12 -16.60 9.29
CA VAL A 152 8.01 -17.44 10.50
C VAL A 152 6.71 -18.26 10.45
N PRO A 153 6.76 -19.58 10.64
CA PRO A 153 5.55 -20.42 10.70
C PRO A 153 4.57 -19.90 11.74
N GLY A 154 3.31 -19.74 11.36
CA GLY A 154 2.26 -19.21 12.25
C GLY A 154 2.06 -17.69 12.16
N VAL A 155 2.94 -16.97 11.50
CA VAL A 155 2.74 -15.53 11.20
C VAL A 155 1.93 -15.39 9.91
N GLN A 156 0.83 -14.65 9.97
CA GLN A 156 0.04 -14.28 8.81
C GLN A 156 0.67 -13.10 8.07
N ARG A 157 1.02 -12.05 8.82
CA ARG A 157 1.67 -10.84 8.30
C ARG A 157 2.42 -10.11 9.41
N ALA A 158 3.46 -9.40 9.02
CA ALA A 158 4.14 -8.40 9.84
C ALA A 158 3.87 -7.02 9.22
N GLU A 159 3.25 -6.11 9.97
CA GLU A 159 2.80 -4.81 9.50
C GLU A 159 3.55 -3.69 10.21
N ILE A 160 4.11 -2.75 9.45
CA ILE A 160 4.87 -1.63 10.00
C ILE A 160 3.89 -0.49 10.30
N LEU A 161 3.94 0.02 11.52
CA LEU A 161 3.13 1.14 12.01
C LEU A 161 4.03 2.36 12.24
N GLY A 162 3.64 3.50 11.71
CA GLY A 162 4.43 4.72 11.75
C GLY A 162 5.63 4.68 10.78
N ALA A 163 5.49 3.95 9.68
CA ALA A 163 6.49 3.90 8.61
C ALA A 163 6.77 5.29 8.04
N ARG A 164 8.05 5.53 7.72
CA ARG A 164 8.53 6.72 7.02
C ARG A 164 9.25 6.30 5.74
N THR A 165 8.48 5.81 4.79
CA THR A 165 9.01 5.39 3.48
C THR A 165 9.65 6.57 2.77
N PHE A 166 10.85 6.37 2.21
CA PHE A 166 11.51 7.40 1.43
C PHE A 166 10.70 7.78 0.20
N ALA A 167 10.53 9.07 -0.02
CA ALA A 167 9.90 9.61 -1.21
C ALA A 167 10.60 10.89 -1.67
N MET A 168 10.61 11.13 -2.99
CA MET A 168 11.07 12.39 -3.54
C MET A 168 9.96 13.43 -3.40
N ARG A 169 10.19 14.45 -2.58
CA ARG A 169 9.26 15.56 -2.38
C ARG A 169 9.56 16.69 -3.34
N ILE A 170 8.54 17.10 -4.09
CA ILE A 170 8.61 18.19 -5.07
C ILE A 170 7.66 19.29 -4.63
N TRP A 171 8.19 20.34 -4.05
CA TRP A 171 7.42 21.48 -3.56
C TRP A 171 7.32 22.52 -4.66
N LEU A 172 6.14 22.63 -5.29
CA LEU A 172 5.91 23.53 -6.41
C LEU A 172 5.83 24.98 -5.94
N LYS A 173 6.56 25.86 -6.63
CA LYS A 173 6.55 27.32 -6.42
C LYS A 173 5.50 27.94 -7.34
N THR A 174 4.29 28.13 -6.86
CA THR A 174 3.13 28.58 -7.65
C THR A 174 3.35 29.89 -8.36
N GLU A 175 4.04 30.86 -7.73
CA GLU A 175 4.39 32.15 -8.35
C GLU A 175 5.34 31.99 -9.54
N ARG A 176 6.35 31.12 -9.40
CA ARG A 176 7.29 30.82 -10.49
C ARG A 176 6.60 30.08 -11.62
N MET A 177 5.74 29.14 -11.31
CA MET A 177 4.95 28.42 -12.30
C MET A 177 4.05 29.37 -13.09
N ALA A 178 3.37 30.30 -12.40
CA ALA A 178 2.54 31.31 -13.04
C ALA A 178 3.35 32.22 -13.96
N SER A 179 4.52 32.71 -13.51
CA SER A 179 5.39 33.60 -14.32
C SER A 179 5.94 32.89 -15.57
N LEU A 180 6.14 31.60 -15.53
CA LEU A 180 6.63 30.77 -16.63
C LEU A 180 5.49 30.10 -17.43
N ASN A 181 4.24 30.36 -17.06
CA ASN A 181 3.05 29.77 -17.65
C ASN A 181 3.11 28.23 -17.71
N ILE A 182 3.47 27.62 -16.57
CA ILE A 182 3.53 26.16 -16.36
C ILE A 182 2.37 25.74 -15.47
N SER A 183 1.60 24.76 -15.91
CA SER A 183 0.53 24.15 -15.09
C SER A 183 1.02 22.95 -14.27
N PRO A 184 0.38 22.63 -13.14
CA PRO A 184 0.68 21.41 -12.38
C PRO A 184 0.52 20.13 -13.18
N SER A 185 -0.42 20.10 -14.14
CA SER A 185 -0.63 18.96 -15.04
C SER A 185 0.55 18.73 -15.98
N GLN A 186 1.20 19.79 -16.47
CA GLN A 186 2.42 19.69 -17.27
C GLN A 186 3.58 19.12 -16.45
N VAL A 187 3.72 19.53 -15.19
CA VAL A 187 4.74 18.97 -14.29
C VAL A 187 4.48 17.48 -14.05
N ARG A 188 3.24 17.09 -13.77
CA ARG A 188 2.85 15.69 -13.58
C ARG A 188 3.14 14.87 -14.85
N ALA A 189 2.78 15.36 -16.01
CA ALA A 189 3.04 14.66 -17.27
C ALA A 189 4.54 14.49 -17.54
N ALA A 190 5.34 15.52 -17.28
CA ALA A 190 6.80 15.44 -17.42
C ALA A 190 7.42 14.42 -16.45
N LEU A 191 6.98 14.40 -15.19
CA LEU A 191 7.42 13.42 -14.21
C LEU A 191 7.05 11.99 -14.63
N ALA A 192 5.80 11.76 -15.03
CA ALA A 192 5.32 10.45 -15.46
C ALA A 192 6.06 9.92 -16.69
N SER A 193 6.37 10.80 -17.66
CA SER A 193 7.08 10.40 -18.90
C SER A 193 8.58 10.17 -18.71
N ASN A 194 9.18 10.67 -17.63
CA ASN A 194 10.61 10.58 -17.37
C ASN A 194 10.99 9.69 -16.16
N ASN A 195 10.00 9.08 -15.52
CA ASN A 195 10.21 8.10 -14.45
C ASN A 195 9.67 6.75 -14.92
N TYR A 196 10.32 6.19 -15.95
CA TYR A 196 9.80 5.04 -16.68
C TYR A 196 10.94 4.12 -17.14
N LEU A 197 10.85 2.84 -16.78
CA LEU A 197 11.73 1.80 -17.27
C LEU A 197 11.04 1.06 -18.42
N ALA A 198 11.56 1.19 -19.63
CA ALA A 198 11.03 0.49 -20.80
C ALA A 198 12.05 -0.46 -21.43
N ALA A 199 11.59 -1.66 -21.72
CA ALA A 199 12.25 -2.51 -22.69
C ALA A 199 11.87 -2.04 -24.10
N ILE A 200 12.80 -1.39 -24.82
CA ILE A 200 12.56 -0.82 -26.14
C ILE A 200 12.53 -1.94 -27.21
N GLY A 201 13.04 -3.11 -26.89
CA GLY A 201 13.13 -4.25 -27.80
C GLY A 201 14.55 -4.77 -27.96
N SER A 202 14.77 -5.58 -28.97
CA SER A 202 16.09 -6.13 -29.28
C SER A 202 16.40 -5.99 -30.77
N THR A 203 17.63 -5.67 -31.07
CA THR A 203 18.12 -5.77 -32.44
C THR A 203 18.63 -7.21 -32.68
N LYS A 204 18.18 -7.82 -33.80
CA LYS A 204 18.70 -9.11 -34.25
C LYS A 204 19.68 -8.89 -35.40
N GLY A 205 20.99 -9.07 -35.11
CA GLY A 205 21.99 -9.25 -36.14
C GLY A 205 22.19 -10.74 -36.48
N ALA A 206 22.89 -11.04 -37.54
CA ALA A 206 23.17 -12.44 -37.97
C ALA A 206 23.90 -13.28 -36.89
N TYR A 207 24.61 -12.64 -35.96
CA TYR A 207 25.43 -13.30 -34.92
C TYR A 207 25.28 -12.73 -33.53
N VAL A 208 24.60 -11.58 -33.35
CA VAL A 208 24.47 -10.90 -32.06
C VAL A 208 23.08 -10.36 -31.91
N GLN A 209 22.47 -10.65 -30.77
CA GLN A 209 21.21 -10.03 -30.33
C GLN A 209 21.56 -9.06 -29.20
N VAL A 210 21.22 -7.79 -29.35
CA VAL A 210 21.39 -6.76 -28.32
C VAL A 210 20.03 -6.33 -27.82
N ASN A 211 19.79 -6.52 -26.54
CA ASN A 211 18.61 -6.01 -25.88
C ASN A 211 18.80 -4.52 -25.60
N LEU A 212 17.86 -3.71 -26.07
CA LEU A 212 17.84 -2.27 -25.83
C LEU A 212 16.89 -1.98 -24.69
N THR A 213 17.40 -1.35 -23.64
CA THR A 213 16.61 -0.84 -22.53
C THR A 213 16.81 0.67 -22.45
N ALA A 214 15.70 1.42 -22.37
CA ALA A 214 15.76 2.82 -21.96
C ALA A 214 15.61 2.84 -20.44
N ASN A 215 16.61 3.37 -19.77
CA ASN A 215 16.57 3.66 -18.35
C ASN A 215 16.42 5.19 -18.18
N THR A 216 15.20 5.62 -17.94
CA THR A 216 14.88 7.03 -17.64
C THR A 216 14.60 7.21 -16.14
N ASP A 217 14.82 6.17 -15.33
CA ASP A 217 14.60 6.25 -13.88
C ASP A 217 15.48 7.32 -13.25
N LEU A 218 14.84 8.22 -12.51
CA LEU A 218 15.51 9.26 -11.76
C LEU A 218 15.82 8.73 -10.35
N HIS A 219 17.11 8.61 -10.02
CA HIS A 219 17.55 7.98 -8.76
C HIS A 219 17.99 8.98 -7.69
N SER A 220 18.14 10.26 -8.03
CA SER A 220 18.64 11.27 -7.11
C SER A 220 17.90 12.59 -7.22
N ALA A 221 17.85 13.35 -6.12
CA ALA A 221 17.28 14.69 -6.12
C ALA A 221 17.94 15.61 -7.18
N ALA A 222 19.23 15.40 -7.47
CA ALA A 222 19.95 16.15 -8.49
C ALA A 222 19.45 15.85 -9.90
N GLU A 223 19.09 14.61 -10.19
CA GLU A 223 18.51 14.22 -11.49
C GLU A 223 17.11 14.78 -11.64
N PHE A 224 16.25 14.66 -10.60
CA PHE A 224 14.94 15.27 -10.59
C PHE A 224 15.00 16.80 -10.81
N LYS A 225 15.92 17.51 -10.18
CA LYS A 225 16.11 18.96 -10.37
C LYS A 225 16.37 19.32 -11.83
N ARG A 226 17.15 18.53 -12.55
CA ARG A 226 17.52 18.75 -13.96
C ARG A 226 16.43 18.35 -14.95
N LEU A 227 15.36 17.70 -14.50
CA LEU A 227 14.27 17.26 -15.36
C LEU A 227 13.71 18.45 -16.17
N VAL A 228 13.64 18.29 -17.47
CA VAL A 228 13.08 19.30 -18.38
C VAL A 228 11.55 19.20 -18.35
N ILE A 229 10.92 20.28 -17.92
CA ILE A 229 9.45 20.39 -17.88
C ILE A 229 8.91 20.91 -19.20
N ARG A 230 9.59 21.91 -19.78
CA ARG A 230 9.24 22.48 -21.08
C ARG A 230 10.46 23.03 -21.78
N GLN A 231 10.51 22.81 -23.10
CA GLN A 231 11.48 23.42 -23.98
C GLN A 231 10.73 24.23 -25.05
N SER A 232 11.09 25.48 -25.22
CA SER A 232 10.49 26.37 -26.21
C SER A 232 11.61 27.19 -26.87
N GLY A 233 11.99 26.82 -28.09
CA GLY A 233 13.18 27.38 -28.76
C GLY A 233 14.44 27.16 -27.91
N ASP A 234 15.17 28.24 -27.63
CA ASP A 234 16.41 28.19 -26.81
C ASP A 234 16.16 28.19 -25.30
N THR A 235 14.90 28.35 -24.86
CA THR A 235 14.56 28.39 -23.43
C THR A 235 14.17 27.00 -22.93
N THR A 236 14.95 26.48 -22.00
CA THR A 236 14.66 25.21 -21.31
C THR A 236 14.26 25.53 -19.87
N ILE A 237 13.05 25.12 -19.47
CA ILE A 237 12.57 25.21 -18.09
C ILE A 237 12.74 23.86 -17.42
N ARG A 238 13.49 23.84 -16.32
CA ARG A 238 13.76 22.66 -15.52
C ARG A 238 12.90 22.64 -14.26
N LEU A 239 12.81 21.47 -13.62
CA LEU A 239 12.04 21.32 -12.38
C LEU A 239 12.59 22.23 -11.27
N GLU A 240 13.89 22.43 -11.18
CA GLU A 240 14.53 23.32 -10.19
C GLU A 240 14.11 24.79 -10.32
N ASP A 241 13.71 25.23 -11.51
CA ASP A 241 13.25 26.61 -11.76
C ASP A 241 11.89 26.88 -11.12
N ILE A 242 11.07 25.84 -10.95
CA ILE A 242 9.67 25.93 -10.53
C ILE A 242 9.35 25.15 -9.25
N ALA A 243 10.30 24.40 -8.70
CA ALA A 243 10.09 23.56 -7.51
C ALA A 243 11.36 23.42 -6.67
N ASP A 244 11.16 23.13 -5.38
CA ASP A 244 12.21 22.60 -4.51
C ASP A 244 12.08 21.08 -4.44
N VAL A 245 13.18 20.39 -4.75
CA VAL A 245 13.23 18.91 -4.76
C VAL A 245 14.13 18.44 -3.65
N VAL A 246 13.54 17.64 -2.75
CA VAL A 246 14.24 17.08 -1.59
C VAL A 246 13.85 15.62 -1.37
N LEU A 247 14.79 14.81 -0.90
CA LEU A 247 14.48 13.48 -0.40
C LEU A 247 13.83 13.62 0.98
N GLY A 248 12.65 13.07 1.13
CA GLY A 248 11.87 13.12 2.36
C GLY A 248 11.11 11.83 2.59
N SER A 249 10.01 11.91 3.32
CA SER A 249 9.11 10.78 3.55
C SER A 249 7.84 10.92 2.72
N GLU A 250 7.25 9.80 2.36
CA GLU A 250 5.96 9.74 1.66
C GLU A 250 4.84 10.36 2.49
N ASP A 251 4.81 10.07 3.80
CA ASP A 251 3.83 10.59 4.75
C ASP A 251 4.51 11.21 5.97
N TYR A 252 3.94 12.30 6.48
CA TYR A 252 4.34 12.98 7.71
C TYR A 252 3.18 13.10 8.72
N ASP A 253 1.98 12.66 8.38
CA ASP A 253 0.78 12.85 9.18
C ASP A 253 0.72 11.86 10.36
N THR A 254 1.35 10.70 10.19
CA THR A 254 1.41 9.67 11.24
C THR A 254 2.71 9.75 12.04
N GLN A 255 2.62 9.85 13.36
CA GLN A 255 3.76 9.78 14.25
C GLN A 255 3.53 8.76 15.36
N VAL A 256 4.49 7.89 15.57
CA VAL A 256 4.47 6.89 16.64
C VAL A 256 5.61 7.17 17.63
N ARG A 257 5.31 7.07 18.92
CA ARG A 257 6.28 7.28 19.99
C ARG A 257 6.24 6.12 20.97
N TYR A 258 7.40 5.80 21.53
CA TYR A 258 7.56 4.84 22.61
C TYR A 258 8.43 5.45 23.72
N SER A 259 7.93 5.46 24.94
CA SER A 259 8.63 6.07 26.10
C SER A 259 9.12 7.51 25.83
N GLY A 260 8.33 8.31 25.09
CA GLY A 260 8.68 9.70 24.75
C GLY A 260 9.61 9.86 23.54
N GLN A 261 10.20 8.79 23.02
CA GLN A 261 11.06 8.82 21.82
C GLN A 261 10.28 8.46 20.57
N THR A 262 10.66 9.04 19.44
CA THR A 262 10.12 8.66 18.14
C THR A 262 10.55 7.23 17.80
N ALA A 263 9.58 6.40 17.41
CA ALA A 263 9.81 4.99 17.12
C ALA A 263 9.00 4.54 15.89
N VAL A 264 9.40 3.43 15.30
CA VAL A 264 8.63 2.68 14.32
C VAL A 264 8.20 1.38 14.99
N PHE A 265 6.95 0.99 14.83
CA PHE A 265 6.45 -0.25 15.37
C PHE A 265 6.22 -1.28 14.26
N MET A 266 6.28 -2.54 14.64
CA MET A 266 5.86 -3.64 13.79
C MET A 266 4.90 -4.54 14.57
N GLY A 267 3.67 -4.65 14.07
CA GLY A 267 2.66 -5.57 14.58
C GLY A 267 2.82 -6.93 13.94
N ILE A 268 2.85 -7.98 14.74
CA ILE A 268 2.90 -9.36 14.29
C ILE A 268 1.51 -9.97 14.43
N PHE A 269 0.91 -10.29 13.30
CA PHE A 269 -0.42 -10.87 13.23
C PHE A 269 -0.32 -12.37 12.98
N PRO A 270 -0.91 -13.21 13.86
CA PRO A 270 -0.84 -14.66 13.73
C PRO A 270 -1.83 -15.16 12.69
N LEU A 271 -1.56 -16.35 12.16
CA LEU A 271 -2.58 -17.14 11.48
C LEU A 271 -3.66 -17.56 12.49
N PRO A 272 -4.94 -17.66 12.09
CA PRO A 272 -6.04 -18.05 12.99
C PRO A 272 -5.85 -19.41 13.69
N GLN A 273 -4.98 -20.24 13.15
CA GLN A 273 -4.70 -21.61 13.66
C GLN A 273 -3.35 -21.67 14.41
N ALA A 274 -2.60 -20.60 14.44
CA ALA A 274 -1.32 -20.55 15.14
C ALA A 274 -1.53 -20.40 16.64
N ASN A 275 -0.70 -21.11 17.41
CA ASN A 275 -0.68 -21.06 18.87
C ASN A 275 0.58 -20.32 19.32
#